data_b626403a9a8c2b6ba05bd256c987a0b3
#
_entry.id   b626403a9a8c2b6ba05bd256c987a0b3
#
_cell.length_a   1.000
_cell.length_b   1.000
_cell.length_c   1.000
_cell.angle_alpha   90.00
_cell.angle_beta   90.00
_cell.angle_gamma   90.00
#
_symmetry.space_group_name_H-M   'P 1'
#
loop_
_entity.id
_entity.type
_entity.pdbx_description
1 polymer ?
#
loop_
_entity_poly.entity_id
_entity_poly.type
_entity_poly.pdbx_seq_one_letter_code
_entity_poly.pdbx_strand_id
1 'polypeptide(L)'
;MSRIKEKFIELEAKNQKALISYIMVGFPNEKATITAVRGLVKGGADIIELGFPFSDPIADGPVIQNASSVSLKNGTNISKFFSIVKKIRKETDIPLVLMTYTNILYHMGYGKFISEAKKAGIDGFILPDMSFEESKEYLQAAKSNADTIFLISPNTSKNRIQKIAKVSTGFLYLVAVYGTTGVKTGIKNYTIKAIKNVKKQTKGKIPVGVGFGISTPSDVKKYIKAGADAVIVGSAYLKLIEKTPQNKLESKIASFTKSLKKQTIL
;
A
#
# COMPACT_ATOMS: atom_id res chain seq x y z
N MET A 1 -14.04 -6.06 -13.80
CA MET A 1 -13.54 -6.33 -12.44
C MET A 1 -12.35 -5.38 -12.22
N SER A 2 -11.99 -5.01 -10.99
CA SER A 2 -10.77 -4.19 -10.78
C SER A 2 -9.51 -5.04 -10.79
N ARG A 3 -8.36 -4.46 -11.23
CA ARG A 3 -7.08 -5.19 -11.22
C ARG A 3 -6.70 -5.72 -9.82
N ILE A 4 -7.03 -4.98 -8.76
CA ILE A 4 -6.77 -5.41 -7.38
C ILE A 4 -7.55 -6.68 -7.07
N LYS A 5 -8.85 -6.70 -7.38
CA LYS A 5 -9.71 -7.87 -7.13
C LYS A 5 -9.29 -9.08 -7.98
N GLU A 6 -8.97 -8.87 -9.26
CA GLU A 6 -8.45 -9.92 -10.15
C GLU A 6 -7.16 -10.53 -9.59
N LYS A 7 -6.25 -9.69 -9.07
CA LYS A 7 -4.99 -10.16 -8.47
C LYS A 7 -5.24 -11.03 -7.24
N PHE A 8 -6.16 -10.66 -6.35
CA PHE A 8 -6.48 -11.51 -5.19
C PHE A 8 -7.10 -12.85 -5.60
N ILE A 9 -7.99 -12.88 -6.61
CA ILE A 9 -8.57 -14.12 -7.14
C ILE A 9 -7.48 -15.01 -7.77
N GLU A 10 -6.59 -14.43 -8.57
CA GLU A 10 -5.46 -15.15 -9.16
C GLU A 10 -4.58 -15.81 -8.09
N LEU A 11 -4.25 -15.06 -7.03
CA LEU A 11 -3.41 -15.55 -5.94
C LEU A 11 -4.09 -16.66 -5.14
N GLU A 12 -5.39 -16.51 -4.86
CA GLU A 12 -6.17 -17.53 -4.17
C GLU A 12 -6.20 -18.85 -4.95
N ALA A 13 -6.42 -18.79 -6.26
CA ALA A 13 -6.37 -19.97 -7.13
C ALA A 13 -5.00 -20.68 -7.15
N LYS A 14 -3.92 -19.95 -6.84
CA LYS A 14 -2.55 -20.47 -6.75
C LYS A 14 -2.12 -20.85 -5.33
N ASN A 15 -3.01 -20.80 -4.34
CA ASN A 15 -2.68 -20.95 -2.91
C ASN A 15 -1.56 -20.00 -2.46
N GLN A 16 -1.61 -18.75 -2.91
CA GLN A 16 -0.66 -17.70 -2.58
C GLN A 16 -1.36 -16.52 -1.92
N LYS A 17 -0.59 -15.77 -1.14
CA LYS A 17 -1.02 -14.50 -0.55
C LYS A 17 -0.29 -13.33 -1.20
N ALA A 18 -0.88 -12.13 -1.11
CA ALA A 18 -0.32 -10.98 -1.80
C ALA A 18 0.88 -10.39 -1.04
N LEU A 19 1.91 -9.99 -1.80
CA LEU A 19 2.96 -9.08 -1.37
C LEU A 19 2.67 -7.69 -1.94
N ILE A 20 2.35 -6.75 -1.06
CA ILE A 20 2.14 -5.34 -1.40
C ILE A 20 3.42 -4.58 -1.03
N SER A 21 3.97 -3.86 -1.99
CA SER A 21 5.25 -3.17 -1.83
C SER A 21 5.05 -1.66 -1.92
N TYR A 22 5.31 -0.94 -0.82
CA TYR A 22 5.21 0.51 -0.77
C TYR A 22 6.53 1.17 -1.17
N ILE A 23 6.46 2.20 -2.01
CA ILE A 23 7.55 3.12 -2.30
C ILE A 23 7.03 4.56 -2.36
N MET A 24 7.89 5.54 -2.03
CA MET A 24 7.59 6.96 -2.18
C MET A 24 7.97 7.42 -3.59
N VAL A 25 7.01 7.97 -4.33
CA VAL A 25 7.26 8.51 -5.68
C VAL A 25 8.12 9.76 -5.60
N GLY A 26 9.13 9.85 -6.47
CA GLY A 26 10.10 10.94 -6.47
C GLY A 26 11.26 10.77 -5.49
N PHE A 27 11.31 9.68 -4.72
CA PHE A 27 12.39 9.41 -3.77
C PHE A 27 13.39 8.34 -4.29
N PRO A 28 14.69 8.58 -4.20
CA PRO A 28 15.35 9.89 -4.00
C PRO A 28 15.24 10.78 -5.26
N ASN A 29 14.74 10.25 -6.37
CA ASN A 29 14.42 10.96 -7.62
C ASN A 29 13.49 10.10 -8.50
N GLU A 30 13.02 10.67 -9.61
CA GLU A 30 12.12 10.00 -10.56
C GLU A 30 12.73 8.71 -11.14
N LYS A 31 14.00 8.77 -11.58
CA LYS A 31 14.68 7.61 -12.17
C LYS A 31 14.76 6.43 -11.19
N ALA A 32 15.05 6.73 -9.92
CA ALA A 32 15.08 5.70 -8.88
C ALA A 32 13.71 5.10 -8.63
N THR A 33 12.63 5.91 -8.64
CA THR A 33 11.25 5.42 -8.52
C THR A 33 10.93 4.39 -9.62
N ILE A 34 11.17 4.73 -10.89
CA ILE A 34 10.86 3.84 -12.03
C ILE A 34 11.72 2.58 -11.94
N THR A 35 13.01 2.72 -11.64
CA THR A 35 13.92 1.58 -11.45
C THR A 35 13.50 0.66 -10.31
N ALA A 36 13.05 1.23 -9.19
CA ALA A 36 12.54 0.46 -8.07
C ALA A 36 11.28 -0.32 -8.45
N VAL A 37 10.33 0.29 -9.18
CA VAL A 37 9.13 -0.40 -9.68
C VAL A 37 9.51 -1.58 -10.57
N ARG A 38 10.46 -1.44 -11.51
CA ARG A 38 10.96 -2.56 -12.33
C ARG A 38 11.49 -3.70 -11.45
N GLY A 39 12.27 -3.35 -10.43
CA GLY A 39 12.79 -4.32 -9.46
C GLY A 39 11.68 -5.01 -8.67
N LEU A 40 10.63 -4.29 -8.23
CA LEU A 40 9.48 -4.85 -7.53
C LEU A 40 8.73 -5.87 -8.41
N VAL A 41 8.42 -5.49 -9.66
CA VAL A 41 7.73 -6.35 -10.63
C VAL A 41 8.57 -7.61 -10.90
N LYS A 42 9.86 -7.46 -11.21
CA LYS A 42 10.80 -8.56 -11.46
C LYS A 42 10.97 -9.49 -10.24
N GLY A 43 10.86 -8.93 -9.04
CA GLY A 43 10.92 -9.69 -7.79
C GLY A 43 9.62 -10.39 -7.41
N GLY A 44 8.51 -10.14 -8.11
CA GLY A 44 7.22 -10.78 -7.91
C GLY A 44 6.33 -10.08 -6.89
N ALA A 45 6.43 -8.76 -6.73
CA ALA A 45 5.38 -7.99 -6.04
C ALA A 45 4.03 -8.20 -6.74
N ASP A 46 2.96 -8.26 -5.99
CA ASP A 46 1.60 -8.48 -6.52
C ASP A 46 0.82 -7.17 -6.68
N ILE A 47 1.07 -6.21 -5.81
CA ILE A 47 0.48 -4.86 -5.81
C ILE A 47 1.57 -3.89 -5.42
N ILE A 48 1.61 -2.71 -6.04
CA ILE A 48 2.52 -1.63 -5.65
C ILE A 48 1.71 -0.49 -5.07
N GLU A 49 2.10 -0.08 -3.86
CA GLU A 49 1.58 1.09 -3.18
C GLU A 49 2.52 2.27 -3.42
N LEU A 50 2.01 3.29 -4.10
CA LEU A 50 2.73 4.50 -4.48
C LEU A 50 2.38 5.63 -3.51
N GLY A 51 3.32 6.00 -2.64
CA GLY A 51 3.17 7.15 -1.74
C GLY A 51 3.30 8.47 -2.50
N PHE A 52 2.31 9.35 -2.36
CA PHE A 52 2.42 10.74 -2.74
C PHE A 52 3.05 11.52 -1.57
N PRO A 53 4.10 12.32 -1.80
CA PRO A 53 4.76 13.04 -0.71
C PRO A 53 3.86 14.15 -0.14
N PHE A 54 3.86 14.29 1.18
CA PHE A 54 3.09 15.28 1.91
C PHE A 54 3.94 15.95 2.99
N SER A 55 3.69 17.24 3.27
CA SER A 55 4.48 18.03 4.23
C SER A 55 4.24 17.61 5.68
N ASP A 56 3.01 17.18 6.00
CA ASP A 56 2.54 16.92 7.35
C ASP A 56 2.02 15.49 7.52
N PRO A 57 2.89 14.47 7.32
CA PRO A 57 2.48 13.06 7.21
C PRO A 57 2.29 12.43 8.60
N ILE A 58 1.17 12.76 9.27
CA ILE A 58 0.87 12.41 10.67
C ILE A 58 0.77 10.90 10.94
N ALA A 59 0.44 10.11 9.92
CA ALA A 59 0.34 8.65 10.04
C ALA A 59 1.69 7.94 9.80
N ASP A 60 2.70 8.66 9.31
CA ASP A 60 3.95 8.07 8.84
C ASP A 60 5.06 8.12 9.90
N GLY A 61 5.92 7.10 9.87
CA GLY A 61 7.12 7.06 10.68
C GLY A 61 8.32 7.74 10.00
N PRO A 62 9.43 7.89 10.73
CA PRO A 62 10.55 8.75 10.32
C PRO A 62 11.16 8.39 8.98
N VAL A 63 11.15 7.12 8.57
CA VAL A 63 11.68 6.68 7.27
C VAL A 63 10.81 7.17 6.11
N ILE A 64 9.48 7.09 6.26
CA ILE A 64 8.54 7.56 5.24
C ILE A 64 8.51 9.09 5.23
N GLN A 65 8.54 9.74 6.39
CA GLN A 65 8.65 11.20 6.52
C GLN A 65 9.90 11.73 5.82
N ASN A 66 11.06 11.10 6.01
CA ASN A 66 12.29 11.48 5.33
C ASN A 66 12.14 11.35 3.80
N ALA A 67 11.63 10.22 3.33
CA ALA A 67 11.41 10.00 1.90
C ALA A 67 10.43 11.02 1.30
N SER A 68 9.37 11.39 2.03
CA SER A 68 8.41 12.42 1.65
C SER A 68 9.10 13.79 1.53
N SER A 69 9.87 14.18 2.55
CA SER A 69 10.61 15.45 2.56
C SER A 69 11.60 15.57 1.39
N VAL A 70 12.37 14.49 1.12
CA VAL A 70 13.30 14.46 -0.03
C VAL A 70 12.55 14.56 -1.35
N SER A 71 11.44 13.85 -1.50
CA SER A 71 10.64 13.89 -2.72
C SER A 71 10.05 15.28 -2.98
N LEU A 72 9.53 15.96 -1.94
CA LEU A 72 9.04 17.34 -2.03
C LEU A 72 10.15 18.31 -2.41
N LYS A 73 11.32 18.21 -1.79
CA LYS A 73 12.51 19.05 -2.11
C LYS A 73 12.94 18.86 -3.58
N ASN A 74 12.75 17.68 -4.14
CA ASN A 74 13.01 17.38 -5.56
C ASN A 74 11.87 17.84 -6.49
N GLY A 75 10.92 18.62 -5.98
CA GLY A 75 9.84 19.24 -6.75
C GLY A 75 8.75 18.25 -7.18
N THR A 76 8.52 17.15 -6.44
CA THR A 76 7.39 16.28 -6.71
C THR A 76 6.11 16.98 -6.27
N ASN A 77 5.24 17.23 -7.24
CA ASN A 77 3.90 17.78 -7.10
C ASN A 77 2.88 16.86 -7.80
N ILE A 78 1.61 17.18 -7.75
CA ILE A 78 0.52 16.36 -8.33
C ILE A 78 0.77 16.05 -9.81
N SER A 79 1.13 17.06 -10.61
CA SER A 79 1.39 16.90 -12.05
C SER A 79 2.56 15.95 -12.32
N LYS A 80 3.68 16.17 -11.63
CA LYS A 80 4.88 15.32 -11.75
C LYS A 80 4.61 13.89 -11.25
N PHE A 81 3.85 13.74 -10.16
CA PHE A 81 3.44 12.44 -9.65
C PHE A 81 2.67 11.65 -10.72
N PHE A 82 1.61 12.23 -11.28
CA PHE A 82 0.84 11.55 -12.32
C PHE A 82 1.64 11.29 -13.61
N SER A 83 2.59 12.18 -13.95
CA SER A 83 3.52 11.93 -15.05
C SER A 83 4.37 10.70 -14.81
N ILE A 84 4.91 10.54 -13.60
CA ILE A 84 5.70 9.35 -13.21
C ILE A 84 4.84 8.09 -13.24
N VAL A 85 3.62 8.15 -12.68
CA VAL A 85 2.68 7.02 -12.69
C VAL A 85 2.35 6.58 -14.13
N LYS A 86 2.12 7.53 -15.05
CA LYS A 86 1.90 7.21 -16.47
C LYS A 86 3.11 6.50 -17.12
N LYS A 87 4.34 6.88 -16.74
CA LYS A 87 5.56 6.19 -17.22
C LYS A 87 5.62 4.76 -16.66
N ILE A 88 5.35 4.59 -15.37
CA ILE A 88 5.27 3.27 -14.73
C ILE A 88 4.21 2.40 -15.43
N ARG A 89 3.01 2.92 -15.67
CA ARG A 89 1.91 2.18 -16.27
C ARG A 89 2.20 1.69 -17.69
N LYS A 90 3.04 2.39 -18.44
CA LYS A 90 3.50 1.93 -19.76
C LYS A 90 4.37 0.67 -19.71
N GLU A 91 4.95 0.37 -18.54
CA GLU A 91 5.90 -0.74 -18.36
C GLU A 91 5.29 -1.94 -17.65
N THR A 92 4.12 -1.79 -17.00
CA THR A 92 3.51 -2.87 -16.22
C THR A 92 2.02 -2.69 -16.02
N ASP A 93 1.31 -3.81 -15.98
CA ASP A 93 -0.12 -3.90 -15.63
C ASP A 93 -0.36 -4.27 -14.16
N ILE A 94 0.68 -4.32 -13.33
CA ILE A 94 0.55 -4.57 -11.90
C ILE A 94 -0.44 -3.59 -11.26
N PRO A 95 -1.33 -4.01 -10.34
CA PRO A 95 -2.19 -3.09 -9.63
C PRO A 95 -1.39 -2.01 -8.89
N LEU A 96 -1.77 -0.74 -9.09
CA LEU A 96 -1.16 0.44 -8.47
C LEU A 96 -2.16 1.09 -7.51
N VAL A 97 -1.78 1.20 -6.25
CA VAL A 97 -2.56 1.86 -5.21
C VAL A 97 -1.87 3.16 -4.83
N LEU A 98 -2.61 4.25 -4.83
CA LEU A 98 -2.10 5.55 -4.35
C LEU A 98 -2.37 5.69 -2.86
N MET A 99 -1.30 5.87 -2.07
CA MET A 99 -1.40 6.29 -0.68
C MET A 99 -1.10 7.79 -0.57
N THR A 100 -2.06 8.54 -0.05
CA THR A 100 -1.92 9.99 0.16
C THR A 100 -2.88 10.46 1.25
N TYR A 101 -2.74 11.73 1.66
CA TYR A 101 -3.59 12.34 2.69
C TYR A 101 -4.81 13.03 2.06
N THR A 102 -5.93 13.00 2.79
CA THR A 102 -7.23 13.54 2.37
C THR A 102 -7.17 14.97 1.88
N ASN A 103 -6.34 15.80 2.53
CA ASN A 103 -6.18 17.21 2.17
C ASN A 103 -5.79 17.43 0.70
N ILE A 104 -4.96 16.54 0.14
CA ILE A 104 -4.53 16.61 -1.27
C ILE A 104 -5.73 16.45 -2.23
N LEU A 105 -6.60 15.47 -1.93
CA LEU A 105 -7.80 15.22 -2.73
C LEU A 105 -8.83 16.35 -2.54
N TYR A 106 -9.02 16.80 -1.31
CA TYR A 106 -9.96 17.83 -0.95
C TYR A 106 -9.64 19.16 -1.67
N HIS A 107 -8.37 19.57 -1.66
CA HIS A 107 -7.92 20.81 -2.30
C HIS A 107 -8.17 20.82 -3.82
N MET A 108 -8.00 19.69 -4.50
CA MET A 108 -8.25 19.57 -5.94
C MET A 108 -9.72 19.27 -6.28
N GLY A 109 -10.49 18.80 -5.29
CA GLY A 109 -11.81 18.18 -5.42
C GLY A 109 -11.72 16.67 -5.71
N TYR A 110 -12.42 15.84 -4.91
CA TYR A 110 -12.36 14.38 -4.99
C TYR A 110 -12.61 13.84 -6.40
N GLY A 111 -13.64 14.31 -7.09
CA GLY A 111 -13.99 13.83 -8.43
C GLY A 111 -12.90 14.08 -9.46
N LYS A 112 -12.33 15.30 -9.46
CA LYS A 112 -11.26 15.69 -10.39
C LYS A 112 -9.99 14.89 -10.11
N PHE A 113 -9.57 14.80 -8.82
CA PHE A 113 -8.35 14.09 -8.44
C PHE A 113 -8.44 12.62 -8.83
N ILE A 114 -9.54 11.93 -8.47
CA ILE A 114 -9.73 10.50 -8.75
C ILE A 114 -9.78 10.23 -10.27
N SER A 115 -10.44 11.12 -11.04
CA SER A 115 -10.45 11.02 -12.50
C SER A 115 -9.05 11.10 -13.11
N GLU A 116 -8.24 12.08 -12.67
CA GLU A 116 -6.86 12.24 -13.17
C GLU A 116 -5.96 11.06 -12.72
N ALA A 117 -6.12 10.57 -11.49
CA ALA A 117 -5.41 9.41 -10.99
C ALA A 117 -5.75 8.15 -11.81
N LYS A 118 -7.04 7.92 -12.12
CA LYS A 118 -7.49 6.83 -12.99
C LYS A 118 -6.88 6.91 -14.38
N LYS A 119 -6.89 8.11 -15.00
CA LYS A 119 -6.25 8.35 -16.31
C LYS A 119 -4.73 8.10 -16.27
N ALA A 120 -4.10 8.34 -15.13
CA ALA A 120 -2.68 8.01 -14.92
C ALA A 120 -2.43 6.51 -14.75
N GLY A 121 -3.45 5.73 -14.37
CA GLY A 121 -3.38 4.29 -14.20
C GLY A 121 -3.40 3.81 -12.75
N ILE A 122 -3.86 4.63 -11.80
CA ILE A 122 -4.12 4.24 -10.41
C ILE A 122 -5.39 3.39 -10.36
N ASP A 123 -5.34 2.29 -9.61
CA ASP A 123 -6.42 1.32 -9.45
C ASP A 123 -7.19 1.49 -8.13
N GLY A 124 -6.57 2.06 -7.11
CA GLY A 124 -7.20 2.24 -5.79
C GLY A 124 -6.51 3.28 -4.92
N PHE A 125 -7.14 3.63 -3.81
CA PHE A 125 -6.66 4.66 -2.88
C PHE A 125 -6.62 4.18 -1.45
N ILE A 126 -5.56 4.57 -0.74
CA ILE A 126 -5.41 4.51 0.71
C ILE A 126 -5.31 5.95 1.22
N LEU A 127 -6.24 6.37 2.08
CA LEU A 127 -6.26 7.67 2.74
C LEU A 127 -6.16 7.43 4.25
N PRO A 128 -4.95 7.51 4.86
CA PRO A 128 -4.75 7.12 6.25
C PRO A 128 -5.50 7.96 7.27
N ASP A 129 -5.81 9.20 6.91
CA ASP A 129 -6.51 10.20 7.71
C ASP A 129 -8.02 10.26 7.43
N MET A 130 -8.53 9.46 6.46
CA MET A 130 -9.95 9.43 6.12
C MET A 130 -10.72 8.50 7.07
N SER A 131 -11.62 9.06 7.86
CA SER A 131 -12.57 8.26 8.65
C SER A 131 -13.72 7.72 7.77
N PHE A 132 -14.28 6.58 8.18
CA PHE A 132 -15.47 6.05 7.51
C PHE A 132 -16.64 7.05 7.55
N GLU A 133 -16.80 7.78 8.66
CA GLU A 133 -17.88 8.71 8.88
C GLU A 133 -17.85 9.93 7.94
N GLU A 134 -16.65 10.35 7.54
CA GLU A 134 -16.43 11.53 6.68
C GLU A 134 -16.27 11.16 5.20
N SER A 135 -16.30 9.87 4.87
CA SER A 135 -15.93 9.37 3.54
C SER A 135 -17.00 9.50 2.46
N LYS A 136 -18.18 10.08 2.72
CA LYS A 136 -19.33 10.07 1.81
C LYS A 136 -18.99 10.63 0.41
N GLU A 137 -18.41 11.81 0.34
CA GLU A 137 -18.05 12.46 -0.94
C GLU A 137 -16.94 11.68 -1.66
N TYR A 138 -15.93 11.24 -0.92
CA TYR A 138 -14.88 10.39 -1.45
C TYR A 138 -15.42 9.11 -2.07
N LEU A 139 -16.32 8.40 -1.37
CA LEU A 139 -16.95 7.17 -1.86
C LEU A 139 -17.79 7.40 -3.11
N GLN A 140 -18.51 8.51 -3.20
CA GLN A 140 -19.25 8.88 -4.40
C GLN A 140 -18.31 9.10 -5.60
N ALA A 141 -17.21 9.81 -5.39
CA ALA A 141 -16.22 10.08 -6.44
C ALA A 141 -15.45 8.82 -6.87
N ALA A 142 -15.13 7.93 -5.91
CA ALA A 142 -14.42 6.67 -6.17
C ALA A 142 -15.29 5.63 -6.89
N LYS A 143 -16.62 5.69 -6.75
CA LYS A 143 -17.55 4.72 -7.30
C LYS A 143 -17.29 4.51 -8.80
N SER A 144 -17.06 3.25 -9.21
CA SER A 144 -16.75 2.83 -10.58
C SER A 144 -15.43 3.41 -11.16
N ASN A 145 -14.66 4.14 -10.38
CA ASN A 145 -13.42 4.76 -10.82
C ASN A 145 -12.18 4.13 -10.21
N ALA A 146 -12.25 3.75 -8.94
CA ALA A 146 -11.11 3.19 -8.22
C ALA A 146 -11.57 2.36 -7.01
N ASP A 147 -10.73 1.44 -6.57
CA ASP A 147 -10.95 0.73 -5.31
C ASP A 147 -10.69 1.62 -4.10
N THR A 148 -11.48 1.42 -3.08
CA THR A 148 -11.36 2.10 -1.79
C THR A 148 -10.78 1.15 -0.75
N ILE A 149 -9.71 1.57 -0.07
CA ILE A 149 -8.99 0.76 0.91
C ILE A 149 -8.96 1.54 2.22
N PHE A 150 -9.71 1.08 3.20
CA PHE A 150 -9.80 1.74 4.50
C PHE A 150 -8.88 1.08 5.53
N LEU A 151 -8.38 1.91 6.44
CA LEU A 151 -7.57 1.45 7.56
C LEU A 151 -8.46 0.98 8.71
N ILE A 152 -8.03 -0.10 9.34
CA ILE A 152 -8.56 -0.60 10.61
C ILE A 152 -7.40 -0.88 11.56
N SER A 153 -7.66 -0.75 12.85
CA SER A 153 -6.68 -1.02 13.90
C SER A 153 -7.12 -2.22 14.76
N PRO A 154 -6.23 -2.80 15.56
CA PRO A 154 -6.59 -3.86 16.50
C PRO A 154 -7.71 -3.49 17.47
N ASN A 155 -7.91 -2.18 17.75
CA ASN A 155 -8.96 -1.66 18.62
C ASN A 155 -10.28 -1.35 17.90
N THR A 156 -10.33 -1.49 16.58
CA THR A 156 -11.56 -1.21 15.84
C THR A 156 -12.68 -2.16 16.29
N SER A 157 -13.82 -1.61 16.71
CA SER A 157 -14.96 -2.40 17.20
C SER A 157 -15.54 -3.28 16.09
N LYS A 158 -16.20 -4.38 16.48
CA LYS A 158 -16.82 -5.34 15.54
C LYS A 158 -17.78 -4.64 14.57
N ASN A 159 -18.68 -3.81 15.10
CA ASN A 159 -19.66 -3.07 14.28
C ASN A 159 -18.98 -2.13 13.28
N ARG A 160 -17.89 -1.45 13.72
CA ARG A 160 -17.13 -0.55 12.86
C ARG A 160 -16.38 -1.31 11.76
N ILE A 161 -15.78 -2.46 12.07
CA ILE A 161 -15.16 -3.35 11.06
C ILE A 161 -16.18 -3.71 9.97
N GLN A 162 -17.40 -4.11 10.37
CA GLN A 162 -18.45 -4.49 9.41
C GLN A 162 -18.91 -3.32 8.53
N LYS A 163 -19.02 -2.10 9.10
CA LYS A 163 -19.36 -0.89 8.34
C LYS A 163 -18.26 -0.53 7.33
N ILE A 164 -17.00 -0.50 7.76
CA ILE A 164 -15.84 -0.21 6.92
C ILE A 164 -15.71 -1.26 5.81
N ALA A 165 -15.88 -2.54 6.12
CA ALA A 165 -15.81 -3.61 5.12
C ALA A 165 -16.86 -3.49 4.00
N LYS A 166 -18.02 -2.89 4.26
CA LYS A 166 -19.07 -2.68 3.24
C LYS A 166 -18.70 -1.61 2.21
N VAL A 167 -17.84 -0.68 2.57
CA VAL A 167 -17.43 0.44 1.69
C VAL A 167 -16.03 0.26 1.13
N SER A 168 -15.28 -0.72 1.61
CA SER A 168 -13.97 -1.09 1.06
C SER A 168 -14.16 -2.06 -0.11
N THR A 169 -13.53 -1.80 -1.24
CA THR A 169 -13.70 -2.61 -2.48
C THR A 169 -12.44 -3.36 -2.89
N GLY A 170 -11.25 -2.87 -2.54
CA GLY A 170 -9.98 -3.55 -2.78
C GLY A 170 -9.64 -4.56 -1.68
N PHE A 171 -9.17 -4.06 -0.56
CA PHE A 171 -8.87 -4.83 0.65
C PHE A 171 -9.01 -3.97 1.90
N LEU A 172 -9.04 -4.60 3.07
CA LEU A 172 -8.93 -3.89 4.35
C LEU A 172 -7.46 -3.79 4.76
N TYR A 173 -7.02 -2.59 5.11
CA TYR A 173 -5.67 -2.36 5.61
C TYR A 173 -5.65 -2.45 7.13
N LEU A 174 -5.15 -3.55 7.69
CA LEU A 174 -4.98 -3.69 9.13
C LEU A 174 -3.61 -3.16 9.55
N VAL A 175 -3.63 -2.10 10.36
CA VAL A 175 -2.44 -1.56 11.00
C VAL A 175 -1.95 -2.55 12.07
N ALA A 176 -0.73 -3.09 11.91
CA ALA A 176 -0.24 -4.19 12.73
C ALA A 176 0.15 -3.80 14.16
N VAL A 177 0.45 -2.53 14.41
CA VAL A 177 0.94 -2.03 15.70
C VAL A 177 0.30 -0.70 16.06
N TYR A 178 0.26 -0.41 17.36
CA TYR A 178 -0.12 0.92 17.84
C TYR A 178 1.04 1.91 17.66
N GLY A 179 0.74 3.10 17.13
CA GLY A 179 1.71 4.17 16.89
C GLY A 179 2.18 4.28 15.45
N THR A 180 3.09 5.22 15.20
CA THR A 180 3.63 5.51 13.88
C THR A 180 4.55 4.40 13.36
N THR A 181 4.75 4.37 12.03
CA THR A 181 5.63 3.41 11.34
C THR A 181 7.05 3.46 11.89
N GLY A 182 7.54 2.33 12.38
CA GLY A 182 8.92 2.19 12.86
C GLY A 182 9.26 0.72 13.05
N VAL A 183 10.55 0.39 12.95
CA VAL A 183 11.02 -0.99 13.13
C VAL A 183 10.84 -1.41 14.59
N LYS A 184 9.74 -2.09 14.90
CA LYS A 184 9.58 -2.87 16.14
C LYS A 184 9.61 -4.34 15.77
N THR A 185 10.54 -5.08 16.35
CA THR A 185 10.78 -6.49 16.05
C THR A 185 9.64 -7.39 16.50
N GLY A 186 9.14 -8.20 15.57
CA GLY A 186 8.26 -9.35 15.79
C GLY A 186 6.76 -9.06 15.84
N ILE A 187 5.97 -10.04 15.36
CA ILE A 187 4.51 -10.00 15.44
C ILE A 187 4.05 -10.05 16.90
N LYS A 188 3.12 -9.19 17.26
CA LYS A 188 2.51 -9.17 18.58
C LYS A 188 1.28 -10.07 18.64
N ASN A 189 1.01 -10.68 19.78
CA ASN A 189 -0.16 -11.54 19.97
C ASN A 189 -1.48 -10.82 19.68
N TYR A 190 -1.58 -9.51 19.99
CA TYR A 190 -2.77 -8.72 19.67
C TYR A 190 -2.98 -8.57 18.17
N THR A 191 -1.93 -8.51 17.36
CA THR A 191 -2.04 -8.44 15.89
C THR A 191 -2.60 -9.75 15.33
N ILE A 192 -2.13 -10.91 15.81
CA ILE A 192 -2.69 -12.21 15.42
C ILE A 192 -4.18 -12.28 15.77
N LYS A 193 -4.55 -11.85 16.98
CA LYS A 193 -5.96 -11.79 17.40
C LYS A 193 -6.77 -10.85 16.52
N ALA A 194 -6.20 -9.69 16.14
CA ALA A 194 -6.86 -8.72 15.28
C ALA A 194 -7.13 -9.29 13.88
N ILE A 195 -6.15 -9.94 13.24
CA ILE A 195 -6.32 -10.60 11.94
C ILE A 195 -7.48 -11.60 11.99
N LYS A 196 -7.48 -12.50 12.96
CA LYS A 196 -8.55 -13.50 13.14
C LYS A 196 -9.90 -12.84 13.38
N ASN A 197 -9.96 -11.79 14.20
CA ASN A 197 -11.20 -11.05 14.47
C ASN A 197 -11.73 -10.39 13.19
N VAL A 198 -10.90 -9.67 12.44
CA VAL A 198 -11.31 -9.01 11.21
C VAL A 198 -11.86 -10.03 10.21
N LYS A 199 -11.15 -11.12 9.97
CA LYS A 199 -11.62 -12.21 9.07
C LYS A 199 -12.95 -12.81 9.53
N LYS A 200 -13.16 -12.99 10.82
CA LYS A 200 -14.44 -13.43 11.39
C LYS A 200 -15.56 -12.42 11.12
N GLN A 201 -15.31 -11.12 11.35
CA GLN A 201 -16.33 -10.07 11.17
C GLN A 201 -16.69 -9.85 9.69
N THR A 202 -15.73 -10.01 8.77
CA THR A 202 -15.94 -9.86 7.34
C THR A 202 -16.42 -11.15 6.67
N LYS A 203 -16.45 -12.27 7.41
CA LYS A 203 -16.75 -13.61 6.86
C LYS A 203 -15.87 -13.98 5.65
N GLY A 204 -14.64 -13.45 5.61
CA GLY A 204 -13.71 -13.66 4.50
C GLY A 204 -14.10 -13.00 3.17
N LYS A 205 -15.14 -12.15 3.14
CA LYS A 205 -15.66 -11.56 1.89
C LYS A 205 -14.76 -10.49 1.28
N ILE A 206 -13.83 -9.94 2.08
CA ILE A 206 -12.85 -8.94 1.65
C ILE A 206 -11.47 -9.35 2.14
N PRO A 207 -10.41 -9.28 1.30
CA PRO A 207 -9.05 -9.58 1.72
C PRO A 207 -8.57 -8.65 2.83
N VAL A 208 -7.70 -9.15 3.70
CA VAL A 208 -7.10 -8.40 4.80
C VAL A 208 -5.60 -8.29 4.56
N GLY A 209 -5.14 -7.08 4.23
CA GLY A 209 -3.73 -6.74 4.14
C GLY A 209 -3.21 -6.21 5.48
N VAL A 210 -2.05 -6.68 5.90
CA VAL A 210 -1.43 -6.25 7.16
C VAL A 210 -0.17 -5.47 6.88
N GLY A 211 -0.11 -4.25 7.39
CA GLY A 211 1.03 -3.35 7.25
C GLY A 211 1.59 -2.93 8.61
N PHE A 212 2.73 -2.23 8.58
CA PHE A 212 3.52 -1.75 9.71
C PHE A 212 4.45 -2.80 10.36
N GLY A 213 5.74 -2.45 10.42
CA GLY A 213 6.75 -3.23 11.12
C GLY A 213 7.18 -4.53 10.42
N ILE A 214 6.79 -4.72 9.16
CA ILE A 214 7.20 -5.87 8.34
C ILE A 214 8.44 -5.48 7.55
N SER A 215 9.54 -6.17 7.77
CA SER A 215 10.82 -5.83 7.14
C SER A 215 11.65 -7.03 6.69
N THR A 216 11.32 -8.22 7.13
CA THR A 216 12.08 -9.44 6.84
C THR A 216 11.19 -10.56 6.27
N PRO A 217 11.78 -11.53 5.56
CA PRO A 217 11.06 -12.74 5.14
C PRO A 217 10.39 -13.48 6.30
N SER A 218 11.03 -13.50 7.48
CA SER A 218 10.47 -14.11 8.68
C SER A 218 9.20 -13.41 9.15
N ASP A 219 9.16 -12.07 9.07
CA ASP A 219 7.96 -11.31 9.42
C ASP A 219 6.82 -11.66 8.45
N VAL A 220 7.08 -11.64 7.13
CA VAL A 220 6.09 -12.01 6.10
C VAL A 220 5.49 -13.38 6.44
N LYS A 221 6.33 -14.40 6.64
CA LYS A 221 5.88 -15.76 6.96
C LYS A 221 4.97 -15.81 8.20
N LYS A 222 5.30 -15.04 9.26
CA LYS A 222 4.51 -15.00 10.49
C LYS A 222 3.12 -14.41 10.27
N TYR A 223 3.00 -13.30 9.51
CA TYR A 223 1.70 -12.67 9.23
C TYR A 223 0.83 -13.52 8.31
N ILE A 224 1.42 -14.15 7.30
CA ILE A 224 0.71 -15.09 6.43
C ILE A 224 0.18 -16.29 7.23
N LYS A 225 1.02 -16.90 8.09
CA LYS A 225 0.58 -17.98 8.98
C LYS A 225 -0.50 -17.56 9.97
N ALA A 226 -0.55 -16.27 10.34
CA ALA A 226 -1.61 -15.72 11.18
C ALA A 226 -2.94 -15.54 10.46
N GLY A 227 -2.98 -15.72 9.12
CA GLY A 227 -4.18 -15.68 8.29
C GLY A 227 -4.37 -14.39 7.50
N ALA A 228 -3.35 -13.54 7.37
CA ALA A 228 -3.39 -12.37 6.49
C ALA A 228 -3.49 -12.79 5.02
N ASP A 229 -4.28 -12.07 4.23
CA ASP A 229 -4.39 -12.29 2.78
C ASP A 229 -3.36 -11.49 1.99
N ALA A 230 -2.79 -10.46 2.61
CA ALA A 230 -1.68 -9.69 2.08
C ALA A 230 -0.77 -9.18 3.20
N VAL A 231 0.49 -8.93 2.85
CA VAL A 231 1.45 -8.21 3.71
C VAL A 231 1.94 -6.98 2.98
N ILE A 232 2.04 -5.85 3.70
CA ILE A 232 2.48 -4.58 3.15
C ILE A 232 3.86 -4.24 3.73
N VAL A 233 4.84 -4.05 2.85
CA VAL A 233 6.22 -3.73 3.21
C VAL A 233 6.58 -2.37 2.63
N GLY A 234 6.99 -1.43 3.48
CA GLY A 234 7.29 -0.06 3.06
C GLY A 234 8.70 0.39 3.47
N SER A 235 8.92 0.71 4.74
CA SER A 235 10.17 1.30 5.25
C SER A 235 11.43 0.50 4.88
N ALA A 236 11.32 -0.83 4.73
CA ALA A 236 12.44 -1.66 4.31
C ALA A 236 12.85 -1.37 2.87
N TYR A 237 11.88 -1.16 1.96
CA TYR A 237 12.18 -0.76 0.57
C TYR A 237 12.77 0.64 0.50
N LEU A 238 12.23 1.60 1.25
CA LEU A 238 12.77 2.96 1.25
C LEU A 238 14.22 3.00 1.73
N LYS A 239 14.55 2.27 2.80
CA LYS A 239 15.93 2.14 3.28
C LYS A 239 16.85 1.48 2.25
N LEU A 240 16.34 0.48 1.54
CA LEU A 240 17.11 -0.19 0.49
C LEU A 240 17.36 0.74 -0.71
N ILE A 241 16.34 1.50 -1.12
CA ILE A 241 16.45 2.50 -2.21
C ILE A 241 17.48 3.56 -1.84
N GLU A 242 17.42 4.10 -0.59
CA GLU A 242 18.33 5.15 -0.11
C GLU A 242 19.80 4.73 -0.16
N LYS A 243 20.08 3.48 0.22
CA LYS A 243 21.45 2.96 0.38
C LYS A 243 22.04 2.33 -0.88
N THR A 244 21.24 2.16 -1.94
CA THR A 244 21.68 1.40 -3.12
C THR A 244 22.01 2.33 -4.29
N PRO A 245 23.21 2.25 -4.87
CA PRO A 245 23.56 2.98 -6.08
C PRO A 245 22.61 2.65 -7.24
N GLN A 246 22.31 3.65 -8.07
CA GLN A 246 21.31 3.57 -9.15
C GLN A 246 21.52 2.36 -10.09
N ASN A 247 22.76 2.06 -10.43
CA ASN A 247 23.10 0.96 -11.35
C ASN A 247 22.86 -0.45 -10.75
N LYS A 248 22.73 -0.57 -9.42
CA LYS A 248 22.45 -1.82 -8.72
C LYS A 248 21.02 -1.87 -8.15
N LEU A 249 20.26 -0.79 -8.28
CA LEU A 249 18.98 -0.62 -7.59
C LEU A 249 17.95 -1.67 -8.02
N GLU A 250 17.74 -1.86 -9.32
CA GLU A 250 16.76 -2.82 -9.82
C GLU A 250 17.04 -4.24 -9.31
N SER A 251 18.28 -4.71 -9.46
CA SER A 251 18.65 -6.07 -9.05
C SER A 251 18.54 -6.28 -7.53
N LYS A 252 18.90 -5.27 -6.75
CA LYS A 252 18.79 -5.34 -5.27
C LYS A 252 17.32 -5.37 -4.83
N ILE A 253 16.48 -4.51 -5.40
CA ILE A 253 15.03 -4.52 -5.12
C ILE A 253 14.43 -5.85 -5.56
N ALA A 254 14.73 -6.35 -6.75
CA ALA A 254 14.21 -7.63 -7.23
C ALA A 254 14.59 -8.80 -6.33
N SER A 255 15.86 -8.88 -5.92
CA SER A 255 16.33 -9.94 -5.01
C SER A 255 15.62 -9.88 -3.65
N PHE A 256 15.50 -8.69 -3.07
CA PHE A 256 14.80 -8.51 -1.79
C PHE A 256 13.32 -8.86 -1.91
N THR A 257 12.62 -8.36 -2.94
CA THR A 257 11.21 -8.67 -3.20
C THR A 257 11.00 -10.18 -3.38
N LYS A 258 11.85 -10.85 -4.16
CA LYS A 258 11.79 -12.30 -4.35
C LYS A 258 11.92 -13.07 -3.02
N SER A 259 12.78 -12.60 -2.12
CA SER A 259 12.96 -13.22 -0.81
C SER A 259 11.71 -13.10 0.07
N LEU A 260 11.00 -11.96 0.00
CA LEU A 260 9.73 -11.73 0.68
C LEU A 260 8.59 -12.53 0.04
N LYS A 261 8.48 -12.51 -1.30
CA LYS A 261 7.42 -13.19 -2.05
C LYS A 261 7.41 -14.70 -1.81
N LYS A 262 8.57 -15.34 -1.71
CA LYS A 262 8.68 -16.77 -1.35
C LYS A 262 7.94 -17.13 -0.05
N GLN A 263 7.76 -16.18 0.87
CA GLN A 263 7.10 -16.42 2.15
C GLN A 263 5.58 -16.24 2.10
N THR A 264 5.03 -15.83 0.96
CA THR A 264 3.58 -15.69 0.74
C THR A 264 2.94 -16.93 0.11
N ILE A 265 3.74 -17.93 -0.24
CA ILE A 265 3.28 -19.24 -0.75
C ILE A 265 2.91 -20.11 0.45
N LEU A 266 1.70 -20.70 0.43
CA LEU A 266 1.16 -21.57 1.49
C LEU A 266 1.57 -23.02 1.29
#